data_6ddda83087a2a0c4fcf12b832c040a68
#
_entry.id   6ddda83087a2a0c4fcf12b832c040a68
#
_cell.length_a   1.000
_cell.length_b   1.000
_cell.length_c   1.000
_cell.angle_alpha   90.00
_cell.angle_beta   90.00
_cell.angle_gamma   90.00
#
_symmetry.space_group_name_H-M   'P 1'
#
loop_
_entity.id
_entity.type
_entity.pdbx_description
1 polymer ?
#
loop_
_entity_poly.entity_id
_entity_poly.type
_entity_poly.pdbx_seq_one_letter_code
_entity_poly.pdbx_strand_id
1 'polypeptide(L)'
;IYLTGITPALSDSAREASKEICELATSNKQTLVFDPNLRLKLWNIHEARATLIPLMVKSTFVLPGEKELTLLMDCENLELAIEKAHEMGIRNLIIKQGAKGASIAIAGEKTVRLSAFTLRNPISSMGAGDCFAAGFVAGLLKNQSLEECVRWANAMGAFCLMGWGPYQTLPDFTKLQLFLSGRSEVTR
;
A
#
# COMPACT_ATOMS: atom_id res chain seq x y z
N ILE A 1 -5.76 -12.24 -0.74
CA ILE A 1 -6.86 -11.28 -1.00
C ILE A 1 -6.30 -9.87 -0.97
N TYR A 2 -6.73 -9.02 -1.91
CA TYR A 2 -6.46 -7.58 -1.89
C TYR A 2 -7.77 -6.82 -1.77
N LEU A 3 -7.83 -5.87 -0.84
CA LEU A 3 -9.00 -5.03 -0.60
C LEU A 3 -8.58 -3.56 -0.47
N THR A 4 -9.39 -2.66 -0.98
CA THR A 4 -9.16 -1.21 -0.90
C THR A 4 -10.25 -0.50 -0.13
N GLY A 5 -9.90 0.53 0.62
CA GLY A 5 -10.82 1.37 1.39
C GLY A 5 -11.77 2.23 0.54
N ILE A 6 -11.61 2.26 -0.78
CA ILE A 6 -12.62 2.86 -1.68
C ILE A 6 -13.90 2.02 -1.66
N THR A 7 -13.79 0.69 -1.68
CA THR A 7 -14.96 -0.21 -1.74
C THR A 7 -15.97 0.06 -0.63
N PRO A 8 -15.61 0.07 0.66
CA PRO A 8 -16.57 0.32 1.74
C PRO A 8 -17.11 1.75 1.79
N ALA A 9 -16.51 2.68 1.05
CA ALA A 9 -16.98 4.06 0.97
C ALA A 9 -18.12 4.26 -0.05
N LEU A 10 -18.36 3.29 -0.95
CA LEU A 10 -19.29 3.45 -2.06
C LEU A 10 -20.76 3.23 -1.65
N SER A 11 -21.03 2.32 -0.72
CA SER A 11 -22.38 2.01 -0.24
C SER A 11 -22.34 1.17 1.05
N ASP A 12 -23.45 1.10 1.76
CA ASP A 12 -23.60 0.23 2.94
C ASP A 12 -23.40 -1.24 2.59
N SER A 13 -23.96 -1.70 1.47
CA SER A 13 -23.77 -3.09 1.00
C SER A 13 -22.31 -3.41 0.68
N ALA A 14 -21.58 -2.48 0.06
CA ALA A 14 -20.14 -2.63 -0.20
C ALA A 14 -19.31 -2.61 1.10
N ARG A 15 -19.78 -1.87 2.11
CA ARG A 15 -19.18 -1.85 3.46
C ARG A 15 -19.35 -3.19 4.17
N GLU A 16 -20.56 -3.76 4.14
CA GLU A 16 -20.80 -5.09 4.71
C GLU A 16 -20.02 -6.18 3.96
N ALA A 17 -20.02 -6.18 2.64
CA ALA A 17 -19.19 -7.11 1.85
C ALA A 17 -17.70 -7.01 2.19
N SER A 18 -17.18 -5.80 2.44
CA SER A 18 -15.79 -5.60 2.86
C SER A 18 -15.49 -6.23 4.22
N LYS A 19 -16.43 -6.13 5.17
CA LYS A 19 -16.31 -6.78 6.48
C LYS A 19 -16.32 -8.30 6.36
N GLU A 20 -17.27 -8.84 5.60
CA GLU A 20 -17.37 -10.29 5.34
C GLU A 20 -16.10 -10.84 4.68
N ILE A 21 -15.54 -10.14 3.70
CA ILE A 21 -14.26 -10.52 3.08
C ILE A 21 -13.13 -10.60 4.10
N CYS A 22 -13.04 -9.62 5.02
CA CYS A 22 -12.02 -9.63 6.08
C CYS A 22 -12.24 -10.80 7.05
N GLU A 23 -13.47 -11.12 7.39
CA GLU A 23 -13.81 -12.26 8.27
C GLU A 23 -13.48 -13.60 7.61
N LEU A 24 -13.84 -13.76 6.34
CA LEU A 24 -13.50 -14.94 5.55
C LEU A 24 -11.99 -15.12 5.41
N ALA A 25 -11.24 -14.03 5.15
CA ALA A 25 -9.79 -14.06 5.07
C ALA A 25 -9.18 -14.55 6.39
N THR A 26 -9.63 -13.98 7.52
CA THR A 26 -9.16 -14.35 8.86
C THR A 26 -9.49 -15.81 9.20
N SER A 27 -10.75 -16.24 8.98
CA SER A 27 -11.21 -17.60 9.30
C SER A 27 -10.48 -18.67 8.47
N ASN A 28 -10.15 -18.36 7.22
CA ASN A 28 -9.42 -19.27 6.32
C ASN A 28 -7.90 -19.08 6.37
N LYS A 29 -7.37 -18.26 7.28
CA LYS A 29 -5.94 -17.94 7.41
C LYS A 29 -5.30 -17.47 6.10
N GLN A 30 -6.07 -16.73 5.31
CA GLN A 30 -5.60 -16.17 4.05
C GLN A 30 -4.87 -14.84 4.29
N THR A 31 -3.84 -14.58 3.50
CA THR A 31 -3.17 -13.28 3.49
C THR A 31 -4.11 -12.21 2.94
N LEU A 32 -4.42 -11.23 3.77
CA LEU A 32 -5.21 -10.05 3.41
C LEU A 32 -4.30 -8.82 3.33
N VAL A 33 -4.20 -8.24 2.16
CA VAL A 33 -3.52 -6.97 1.90
C VAL A 33 -4.57 -5.88 1.77
N PHE A 34 -4.51 -4.86 2.61
CA PHE A 34 -5.48 -3.77 2.63
C PHE A 34 -4.82 -2.43 2.33
N ASP A 35 -5.30 -1.74 1.30
CA ASP A 35 -4.93 -0.34 1.01
C ASP A 35 -6.04 0.59 1.50
N PRO A 36 -5.84 1.41 2.54
CA PRO A 36 -6.86 2.34 3.03
C PRO A 36 -7.38 3.29 1.96
N ASN A 37 -6.53 3.71 1.05
CA ASN A 37 -6.87 4.53 -0.13
C ASN A 37 -7.91 5.61 0.18
N LEU A 38 -7.64 6.37 1.26
CA LEU A 38 -8.57 7.32 1.86
C LEU A 38 -9.02 8.39 0.85
N ARG A 39 -10.34 8.52 0.67
CA ARG A 39 -10.96 9.51 -0.23
C ARG A 39 -11.98 10.35 0.53
N LEU A 40 -11.53 11.47 1.12
CA LEU A 40 -12.40 12.38 1.89
C LEU A 40 -13.52 13.05 1.05
N LYS A 41 -13.54 12.80 -0.26
CA LYS A 41 -14.68 13.18 -1.12
C LYS A 41 -15.86 12.21 -1.04
N LEU A 42 -15.63 10.99 -0.55
CA LEU A 42 -16.67 9.94 -0.46
C LEU A 42 -17.31 9.88 0.94
N TRP A 43 -16.58 10.27 1.98
CA TRP A 43 -17.02 10.24 3.38
C TRP A 43 -16.20 11.21 4.24
N ASN A 44 -16.72 11.55 5.40
CA ASN A 44 -15.95 12.33 6.36
C ASN A 44 -14.93 11.47 7.12
N ILE A 45 -13.98 12.12 7.80
CA ILE A 45 -12.88 11.41 8.49
C ILE A 45 -13.37 10.51 9.63
N HIS A 46 -14.46 10.86 10.31
CA HIS A 46 -15.01 10.06 11.41
C HIS A 46 -15.59 8.75 10.90
N GLU A 47 -16.37 8.80 9.81
CA GLU A 47 -16.89 7.61 9.14
C GLU A 47 -15.77 6.75 8.56
N ALA A 48 -14.77 7.39 7.93
CA ALA A 48 -13.61 6.69 7.40
C ALA A 48 -12.86 5.93 8.50
N ARG A 49 -12.55 6.57 9.63
CA ARG A 49 -11.90 5.94 10.79
C ARG A 49 -12.72 4.78 11.33
N ALA A 50 -14.02 5.00 11.57
CA ALA A 50 -14.91 3.98 12.12
C ALA A 50 -15.00 2.72 11.21
N THR A 51 -14.84 2.89 9.90
CA THR A 51 -14.92 1.80 8.94
C THR A 51 -13.56 1.18 8.63
N LEU A 52 -12.54 2.00 8.34
CA LEU A 52 -11.26 1.50 7.84
C LEU A 52 -10.39 0.87 8.95
N ILE A 53 -10.38 1.46 10.15
CA ILE A 53 -9.53 0.95 11.25
C ILE A 53 -9.85 -0.51 11.60
N PRO A 54 -11.10 -0.94 11.77
CA PRO A 54 -11.43 -2.35 12.00
C PRO A 54 -10.97 -3.29 10.87
N LEU A 55 -11.02 -2.84 9.60
CA LEU A 55 -10.52 -3.61 8.46
C LEU A 55 -8.99 -3.69 8.46
N MET A 56 -8.30 -2.59 8.82
CA MET A 56 -6.84 -2.56 8.97
C MET A 56 -6.36 -3.54 10.05
N VAL A 57 -7.05 -3.59 11.20
CA VAL A 57 -6.72 -4.51 12.31
C VAL A 57 -6.82 -5.98 11.90
N LYS A 58 -7.79 -6.33 11.06
CA LYS A 58 -7.98 -7.71 10.54
C LYS A 58 -7.03 -8.07 9.40
N SER A 59 -6.31 -7.09 8.85
CA SER A 59 -5.47 -7.31 7.68
C SER A 59 -4.09 -7.85 8.03
N THR A 60 -3.54 -8.72 7.17
CA THR A 60 -2.17 -9.22 7.30
C THR A 60 -1.17 -8.10 7.03
N PHE A 61 -1.39 -7.32 5.98
CA PHE A 61 -0.59 -6.15 5.62
C PHE A 61 -1.50 -4.96 5.32
N VAL A 62 -1.12 -3.78 5.79
CA VAL A 62 -1.81 -2.53 5.48
C VAL A 62 -0.86 -1.60 4.72
N LEU A 63 -1.31 -1.06 3.59
CA LEU A 63 -0.51 -0.26 2.66
C LEU A 63 -0.94 1.22 2.64
N PRO A 64 -0.85 1.97 3.74
CA PRO A 64 -1.25 3.37 3.76
C PRO A 64 -0.21 4.27 3.10
N GLY A 65 -0.63 5.44 2.63
CA GLY A 65 0.26 6.58 2.45
C GLY A 65 0.62 7.22 3.81
N GLU A 66 1.78 7.90 3.90
CA GLU A 66 2.21 8.58 5.13
C GLU A 66 1.11 9.52 5.67
N LYS A 67 0.56 10.40 4.81
CA LYS A 67 -0.53 11.32 5.17
C LYS A 67 -1.85 10.61 5.51
N GLU A 68 -2.13 9.50 4.86
CA GLU A 68 -3.34 8.71 5.15
C GLU A 68 -3.26 8.11 6.55
N LEU A 69 -2.10 7.54 6.91
CA LEU A 69 -1.90 6.95 8.22
C LEU A 69 -2.01 8.00 9.33
N THR A 70 -1.33 9.15 9.19
CA THR A 70 -1.40 10.23 10.18
C THR A 70 -2.82 10.76 10.34
N LEU A 71 -3.59 10.92 9.26
CA LEU A 71 -4.99 11.30 9.31
C LEU A 71 -5.87 10.24 9.97
N LEU A 72 -5.71 8.97 9.61
CA LEU A 72 -6.51 7.88 10.20
C LEU A 72 -6.22 7.69 11.68
N MET A 73 -4.97 7.82 12.09
CA MET A 73 -4.56 7.67 13.49
C MET A 73 -4.75 8.95 14.31
N ASP A 74 -5.09 10.08 13.70
CA ASP A 74 -5.22 11.39 14.36
C ASP A 74 -3.92 11.79 15.07
N CYS A 75 -2.82 11.75 14.33
CA CYS A 75 -1.48 12.03 14.84
C CYS A 75 -0.79 13.11 14.01
N GLU A 76 0.09 13.90 14.66
CA GLU A 76 0.79 15.01 14.03
C GLU A 76 1.95 14.55 13.11
N ASN A 77 2.54 13.40 13.41
CA ASN A 77 3.67 12.86 12.67
C ASN A 77 3.55 11.34 12.45
N LEU A 78 4.40 10.82 11.59
CA LEU A 78 4.36 9.43 11.16
C LEU A 78 4.75 8.46 12.28
N GLU A 79 5.73 8.82 13.10
CA GLU A 79 6.23 7.98 14.19
C GLU A 79 5.10 7.69 15.21
N LEU A 80 4.42 8.74 15.67
CA LEU A 80 3.25 8.60 16.56
C LEU A 80 2.11 7.83 15.90
N ALA A 81 1.89 8.00 14.60
CA ALA A 81 0.85 7.29 13.88
C ALA A 81 1.16 5.79 13.76
N ILE A 82 2.42 5.40 13.60
CA ILE A 82 2.86 3.99 13.60
C ILE A 82 2.65 3.38 14.99
N GLU A 83 3.11 4.05 16.07
CA GLU A 83 2.94 3.59 17.43
C GLU A 83 1.46 3.35 17.77
N LYS A 84 0.61 4.34 17.52
CA LYS A 84 -0.83 4.25 17.75
C LYS A 84 -1.49 3.14 16.93
N ALA A 85 -1.10 2.97 15.66
CA ALA A 85 -1.60 1.89 14.82
C ALA A 85 -1.24 0.51 15.40
N HIS A 86 -0.02 0.34 15.90
CA HIS A 86 0.42 -0.88 16.56
C HIS A 86 -0.33 -1.14 17.87
N GLU A 87 -0.55 -0.12 18.69
CA GLU A 87 -1.38 -0.20 19.92
C GLU A 87 -2.82 -0.62 19.62
N MET A 88 -3.38 -0.19 18.47
CA MET A 88 -4.70 -0.59 18.00
C MET A 88 -4.75 -2.01 17.40
N GLY A 89 -3.60 -2.69 17.28
CA GLY A 89 -3.52 -4.06 16.76
C GLY A 89 -3.19 -4.19 15.28
N ILE A 90 -2.89 -3.10 14.58
CA ILE A 90 -2.42 -3.15 13.18
C ILE A 90 -0.94 -3.53 13.18
N ARG A 91 -0.60 -4.76 12.77
CA ARG A 91 0.73 -5.32 13.00
C ARG A 91 1.76 -5.00 11.93
N ASN A 92 1.37 -5.03 10.66
CA ASN A 92 2.32 -4.93 9.54
C ASN A 92 1.90 -3.77 8.62
N LEU A 93 2.63 -2.67 8.73
CA LEU A 93 2.42 -1.47 7.92
C LEU A 93 3.50 -1.37 6.83
N ILE A 94 3.07 -1.18 5.59
CA ILE A 94 3.91 -0.88 4.43
C ILE A 94 3.56 0.53 3.97
N ILE A 95 4.29 1.52 4.44
CA ILE A 95 3.90 2.93 4.36
C ILE A 95 4.49 3.56 3.09
N LYS A 96 3.63 4.01 2.20
CA LYS A 96 4.00 4.70 0.95
C LYS A 96 4.42 6.14 1.26
N GLN A 97 5.63 6.56 0.85
CA GLN A 97 6.20 7.87 1.13
C GLN A 97 6.60 8.64 -0.15
N GLY A 98 6.02 8.27 -1.29
CA GLY A 98 6.25 8.93 -2.58
C GLY A 98 7.71 8.89 -3.00
N ALA A 99 8.31 10.06 -3.27
CA ALA A 99 9.72 10.15 -3.72
C ALA A 99 10.74 9.67 -2.67
N LYS A 100 10.35 9.53 -1.39
CA LYS A 100 11.19 8.97 -0.34
C LYS A 100 11.23 7.44 -0.37
N GLY A 101 10.30 6.79 -1.09
CA GLY A 101 10.15 5.34 -1.16
C GLY A 101 9.08 4.82 -0.22
N ALA A 102 9.39 3.80 0.57
CA ALA A 102 8.45 3.20 1.50
C ALA A 102 9.13 2.73 2.80
N SER A 103 8.34 2.63 3.87
CA SER A 103 8.77 2.09 5.16
C SER A 103 8.02 0.81 5.48
N ILE A 104 8.74 -0.16 6.03
CA ILE A 104 8.20 -1.38 6.62
C ILE A 104 8.21 -1.16 8.15
N ALA A 105 7.03 -1.12 8.76
CA ALA A 105 6.89 -1.02 10.21
C ALA A 105 6.10 -2.22 10.72
N ILE A 106 6.80 -3.12 11.39
CA ILE A 106 6.25 -4.34 12.02
C ILE A 106 6.20 -4.12 13.52
N ALA A 107 5.08 -4.48 14.15
CA ALA A 107 4.91 -4.32 15.58
C ALA A 107 5.99 -5.08 16.37
N GLY A 108 6.71 -4.37 17.22
CA GLY A 108 7.82 -4.91 18.01
C GLY A 108 9.17 -4.94 17.30
N GLU A 109 9.27 -4.45 16.05
CA GLU A 109 10.50 -4.41 15.27
C GLU A 109 10.90 -2.96 14.93
N LYS A 110 12.17 -2.78 14.58
CA LYS A 110 12.67 -1.49 14.10
C LYS A 110 12.15 -1.24 12.68
N THR A 111 11.62 -0.05 12.43
CA THR A 111 11.18 0.39 11.10
C THR A 111 12.33 0.37 10.10
N VAL A 112 12.13 -0.32 8.97
CA VAL A 112 13.07 -0.39 7.84
C VAL A 112 12.60 0.56 6.75
N ARG A 113 13.50 1.36 6.19
CA ARG A 113 13.21 2.29 5.09
C ARG A 113 13.87 1.83 3.80
N LEU A 114 13.10 1.76 2.73
CA LEU A 114 13.57 1.45 1.39
C LEU A 114 13.35 2.65 0.47
N SER A 115 14.43 3.10 -0.16
CA SER A 115 14.40 4.26 -1.06
C SER A 115 13.56 4.00 -2.31
N ALA A 116 12.94 5.06 -2.85
CA ALA A 116 12.33 5.02 -4.17
C ALA A 116 13.38 4.89 -5.27
N PHE A 117 12.94 4.44 -6.44
CA PHE A 117 13.75 4.57 -7.66
C PHE A 117 13.69 6.02 -8.15
N THR A 118 14.87 6.60 -8.39
CA THR A 118 14.97 7.98 -8.88
C THR A 118 14.53 8.07 -10.33
N LEU A 119 13.57 8.95 -10.61
CA LEU A 119 13.12 9.28 -11.97
C LEU A 119 13.49 10.71 -12.31
N ARG A 120 14.05 10.94 -13.49
CA ARG A 120 14.43 12.29 -13.95
C ARG A 120 13.20 13.16 -14.24
N ASN A 121 12.18 12.60 -14.89
CA ASN A 121 10.99 13.34 -15.34
C ASN A 121 9.72 12.51 -15.11
N PRO A 122 9.13 12.50 -13.91
CA PRO A 122 7.84 11.85 -13.69
C PRO A 122 6.74 12.61 -14.48
N ILE A 123 5.85 11.86 -15.14
CA ILE A 123 4.79 12.43 -16.00
C ILE A 123 3.49 12.58 -15.20
N SER A 124 3.05 11.52 -14.53
CA SER A 124 1.79 11.49 -13.79
C SER A 124 1.88 10.59 -12.57
N SER A 125 1.34 11.04 -11.45
CA SER A 125 1.25 10.20 -10.23
C SER A 125 -0.04 9.39 -10.14
N MET A 126 -0.93 9.49 -11.13
CA MET A 126 -2.20 8.77 -11.13
C MET A 126 -1.98 7.26 -11.18
N GLY A 127 -2.55 6.53 -10.22
CA GLY A 127 -2.42 5.07 -10.12
C GLY A 127 -1.11 4.57 -9.51
N ALA A 128 -0.18 5.45 -9.12
CA ALA A 128 1.10 5.01 -8.55
C ALA A 128 0.92 4.18 -7.26
N GLY A 129 -0.09 4.50 -6.43
CA GLY A 129 -0.45 3.72 -5.25
C GLY A 129 -0.95 2.32 -5.59
N ASP A 130 -1.81 2.21 -6.60
CA ASP A 130 -2.37 0.92 -7.05
C ASP A 130 -1.27 0.05 -7.69
N CYS A 131 -0.36 0.66 -8.47
CA CYS A 131 0.79 -0.03 -9.03
C CYS A 131 1.77 -0.50 -7.94
N PHE A 132 1.99 0.32 -6.91
CA PHE A 132 2.75 -0.08 -5.73
C PHE A 132 2.13 -1.32 -5.05
N ALA A 133 0.82 -1.30 -4.80
CA ALA A 133 0.11 -2.43 -4.21
C ALA A 133 0.21 -3.69 -5.10
N ALA A 134 0.08 -3.54 -6.42
CA ALA A 134 0.26 -4.64 -7.37
C ALA A 134 1.66 -5.25 -7.29
N GLY A 135 2.71 -4.43 -7.23
CA GLY A 135 4.10 -4.88 -7.06
C GLY A 135 4.33 -5.62 -5.74
N PHE A 136 3.77 -5.10 -4.65
CA PHE A 136 3.83 -5.73 -3.33
C PHE A 136 3.16 -7.12 -3.34
N VAL A 137 1.93 -7.21 -3.84
CA VAL A 137 1.18 -8.47 -3.95
C VAL A 137 1.90 -9.47 -4.87
N ALA A 138 2.45 -9.02 -5.99
CA ALA A 138 3.22 -9.88 -6.89
C ALA A 138 4.45 -10.47 -6.19
N GLY A 139 5.17 -9.68 -5.37
CA GLY A 139 6.28 -10.15 -4.55
C GLY A 139 5.85 -11.22 -3.56
N LEU A 140 4.74 -11.02 -2.84
CA LEU A 140 4.18 -12.01 -1.92
C LEU A 140 3.83 -13.33 -2.63
N LEU A 141 3.16 -13.25 -3.80
CA LEU A 141 2.80 -14.42 -4.61
C LEU A 141 4.01 -15.18 -5.15
N LYS A 142 5.16 -14.52 -5.26
CA LYS A 142 6.43 -15.12 -5.64
C LYS A 142 7.30 -15.52 -4.45
N ASN A 143 6.74 -15.51 -3.23
CA ASN A 143 7.42 -15.86 -1.99
C ASN A 143 8.73 -15.07 -1.76
N GLN A 144 8.75 -13.80 -2.14
CA GLN A 144 9.88 -12.93 -1.89
C GLN A 144 9.94 -12.50 -0.42
N SER A 145 11.12 -12.09 0.06
CA SER A 145 11.24 -11.42 1.35
C SER A 145 10.41 -10.14 1.40
N LEU A 146 10.01 -9.68 2.57
CA LEU A 146 9.18 -8.49 2.71
C LEU A 146 9.85 -7.24 2.11
N GLU A 147 11.17 -7.12 2.30
CA GLU A 147 11.95 -6.03 1.72
C GLU A 147 11.94 -6.09 0.18
N GLU A 148 12.06 -7.28 -0.39
CA GLU A 148 12.01 -7.45 -1.85
C GLU A 148 10.60 -7.19 -2.39
N CYS A 149 9.53 -7.56 -1.67
CA CYS A 149 8.16 -7.18 -2.01
C CYS A 149 8.00 -5.66 -2.09
N VAL A 150 8.54 -4.92 -1.12
CA VAL A 150 8.49 -3.45 -1.09
C VAL A 150 9.39 -2.85 -2.19
N ARG A 151 10.52 -3.48 -2.50
CA ARG A 151 11.37 -3.06 -3.61
C ARG A 151 10.66 -3.21 -4.95
N TRP A 152 9.93 -4.31 -5.18
CA TRP A 152 9.07 -4.48 -6.36
C TRP A 152 7.95 -3.45 -6.40
N ALA A 153 7.33 -3.18 -5.26
CA ALA A 153 6.29 -2.16 -5.12
C ALA A 153 6.80 -0.76 -5.51
N ASN A 154 7.97 -0.36 -5.02
CA ASN A 154 8.62 0.89 -5.38
C ASN A 154 8.95 0.95 -6.89
N ALA A 155 9.41 -0.16 -7.49
CA ALA A 155 9.69 -0.22 -8.93
C ALA A 155 8.41 -0.07 -9.76
N MET A 156 7.33 -0.77 -9.40
CA MET A 156 6.04 -0.66 -10.09
C MET A 156 5.45 0.75 -9.97
N GLY A 157 5.56 1.39 -8.82
CA GLY A 157 5.22 2.79 -8.64
C GLY A 157 6.03 3.70 -9.57
N ALA A 158 7.35 3.47 -9.68
CA ALA A 158 8.22 4.23 -10.58
C ALA A 158 7.83 4.05 -12.06
N PHE A 159 7.55 2.82 -12.51
CA PHE A 159 7.04 2.58 -13.86
C PHE A 159 5.75 3.33 -14.16
N CYS A 160 4.80 3.36 -13.22
CA CYS A 160 3.55 4.09 -13.36
C CYS A 160 3.78 5.59 -13.61
N LEU A 161 4.74 6.20 -12.92
CA LEU A 161 5.06 7.62 -13.02
C LEU A 161 5.60 8.05 -14.41
N MET A 162 6.03 7.11 -15.25
CA MET A 162 6.62 7.40 -16.57
C MET A 162 5.58 7.51 -17.69
N GLY A 163 4.30 7.29 -17.44
CA GLY A 163 3.24 7.34 -18.43
C GLY A 163 2.13 8.32 -18.09
N TRP A 164 1.29 8.66 -19.07
CA TRP A 164 0.10 9.48 -18.90
C TRP A 164 -1.07 8.74 -18.25
N GLY A 165 -1.01 7.41 -18.22
CA GLY A 165 -2.04 6.56 -17.64
C GLY A 165 -1.46 5.50 -16.71
N PRO A 166 -2.29 4.94 -15.80
CA PRO A 166 -1.82 4.11 -14.70
C PRO A 166 -1.26 2.74 -15.13
N TYR A 167 -1.45 2.32 -16.38
CA TYR A 167 -1.03 1.00 -16.86
C TYR A 167 -0.18 1.03 -18.14
N GLN A 168 0.01 2.18 -18.79
CA GLN A 168 0.68 2.29 -20.10
C GLN A 168 2.15 1.86 -20.06
N THR A 169 2.81 2.08 -18.95
CA THR A 169 4.24 1.84 -18.77
C THR A 169 4.56 0.65 -17.87
N LEU A 170 3.53 -0.07 -17.43
CA LEU A 170 3.76 -1.21 -16.53
C LEU A 170 4.60 -2.28 -17.23
N PRO A 171 5.63 -2.81 -16.54
CA PRO A 171 6.49 -3.82 -17.08
C PRO A 171 5.84 -5.20 -17.03
N ASP A 172 6.23 -6.10 -17.92
CA ASP A 172 6.13 -7.52 -17.67
C ASP A 172 7.16 -7.96 -16.61
N PHE A 173 7.08 -9.22 -16.19
CA PHE A 173 7.96 -9.73 -15.15
C PHE A 173 9.44 -9.68 -15.53
N THR A 174 9.78 -9.97 -16.79
CA THR A 174 11.15 -9.96 -17.29
C THR A 174 11.75 -8.54 -17.23
N LYS A 175 10.98 -7.57 -17.68
CA LYS A 175 11.38 -6.15 -17.64
C LYS A 175 11.54 -5.64 -16.23
N LEU A 176 10.63 -6.05 -15.30
CA LEU A 176 10.76 -5.71 -13.89
C LEU A 176 12.06 -6.29 -13.30
N GLN A 177 12.39 -7.55 -13.58
CA GLN A 177 13.63 -8.17 -13.08
C GLN A 177 14.89 -7.51 -13.64
N LEU A 178 14.90 -7.14 -14.90
CA LEU A 178 16.01 -6.39 -15.52
C LEU A 178 16.20 -5.03 -14.84
N PHE A 179 15.13 -4.31 -14.59
CA PHE A 179 15.17 -3.04 -13.88
C PHE A 179 15.69 -3.19 -12.45
N LEU A 180 15.20 -4.16 -11.70
CA LEU A 180 15.62 -4.43 -10.33
C LEU A 180 17.09 -4.86 -10.23
N SER A 181 17.63 -5.51 -11.27
CA SER A 181 19.05 -5.89 -11.34
C SER A 181 20.00 -4.74 -11.70
N GLY A 182 19.48 -3.55 -11.98
CA GLY A 182 20.27 -2.39 -12.43
C GLY A 182 20.80 -2.54 -13.86
N ARG A 183 20.34 -3.55 -14.62
CA ARG A 183 20.79 -3.82 -16.00
C ARG A 183 19.96 -3.11 -17.08
N SER A 184 18.87 -2.45 -16.71
CA SER A 184 18.13 -1.58 -17.60
C SER A 184 18.10 -0.19 -17.01
N GLU A 185 18.70 0.78 -17.69
CA GLU A 185 18.23 2.14 -17.54
C GLU A 185 16.81 2.19 -18.07
N VAL A 186 15.89 2.78 -17.29
CA VAL A 186 14.57 3.14 -17.82
C VAL A 186 14.77 4.32 -18.75
N THR A 187 15.35 4.03 -19.90
CA THR A 187 15.41 4.94 -21.05
C THR A 187 14.14 4.77 -21.86
N ARG A 188 13.54 5.91 -22.20
CA ARG A 188 12.44 6.03 -23.14
C ARG A 188 12.67 5.24 -24.42
#